data_f465fc7b6edc89889692c135b1854705
#
_entry.id   f465fc7b6edc89889692c135b1854705
#
_cell.length_a   1.000
_cell.length_b   1.000
_cell.length_c   1.000
_cell.angle_alpha   90.00
_cell.angle_beta   90.00
_cell.angle_gamma   90.00
#
_symmetry.space_group_name_H-M   'P 1'
#
loop_
_entity.id
_entity.type
_entity.pdbx_description
1 polymer ?
#
loop_
_entity_poly.entity_id
_entity_poly.type
_entity_poly.pdbx_seq_one_letter_code
_entity_poly.pdbx_strand_id
1 'polypeptide(L)'
;NGFFWKVILIMYRKCSYQDKVFVEVSCIDETMEVAEYIAVFHVEDAQLTYREQLTALNAALSSLLSDIPNSICVFRRYFLSDAANQSEMLMNEVSSINGAVSVVEQPPLDGTKVALWAYILTNVEVRKDKTGFVVSHGG
;
A
#
# COMPACT_ATOMS: atom_id res chain seq x y z
N ASN A 1 14.59 7.72 28.96
CA ASN A 1 15.22 6.64 28.28
C ASN A 1 15.23 6.86 26.78
N GLY A 2 16.40 6.91 26.18
CA GLY A 2 16.57 7.34 24.80
C GLY A 2 15.88 6.47 23.75
N PHE A 3 15.59 5.21 24.05
CA PHE A 3 14.99 4.34 23.04
C PHE A 3 13.54 4.71 22.70
N PHE A 4 12.84 5.40 23.56
CA PHE A 4 11.48 5.87 23.26
C PHE A 4 11.43 6.79 22.07
N TRP A 5 12.48 7.54 21.89
CA TRP A 5 12.48 8.57 20.86
C TRP A 5 12.66 8.02 19.45
N LYS A 6 13.19 6.81 19.32
CA LYS A 6 13.35 6.17 18.01
C LYS A 6 12.03 5.77 17.37
N VAL A 7 11.04 5.41 18.19
CA VAL A 7 9.76 4.94 17.68
C VAL A 7 8.75 6.06 17.48
N ILE A 8 9.08 7.27 17.88
CA ILE A 8 8.13 8.39 17.84
C ILE A 8 8.33 9.29 16.63
N LEU A 9 9.41 9.09 15.88
CA LEU A 9 9.66 9.89 14.70
C LEU A 9 8.71 9.48 13.58
N ILE A 10 7.56 10.10 13.55
CA ILE A 10 6.55 9.85 12.53
C ILE A 10 6.56 11.01 11.54
N MET A 11 6.88 10.72 10.29
CA MET A 11 6.71 11.67 9.20
C MET A 11 5.37 11.41 8.55
N TYR A 12 4.52 12.42 8.56
CA TYR A 12 3.19 12.35 7.98
C TYR A 12 3.15 13.20 6.73
N ARG A 13 2.75 12.60 5.62
CA ARG A 13 2.72 13.28 4.34
C ARG A 13 1.42 12.95 3.62
N LYS A 14 0.76 13.99 3.11
CA LYS A 14 -0.42 13.86 2.27
C LYS A 14 -0.06 14.23 0.85
N CYS A 15 -0.50 13.45 -0.11
CA CYS A 15 -0.32 13.79 -1.51
C CYS A 15 -1.51 13.28 -2.32
N SER A 16 -1.78 13.98 -3.42
CA SER A 16 -2.83 13.59 -4.36
C SER A 16 -2.16 13.16 -5.66
N TYR A 17 -2.57 12.02 -6.20
CA TYR A 17 -2.06 11.50 -7.45
C TYR A 17 -3.12 11.69 -8.53
N GLN A 18 -2.80 12.52 -9.54
CA GLN A 18 -3.66 12.75 -10.70
C GLN A 18 -5.08 13.20 -10.33
N ASP A 19 -5.23 13.88 -9.19
CA ASP A 19 -6.51 14.34 -8.65
C ASP A 19 -7.53 13.22 -8.44
N LYS A 20 -7.10 11.97 -8.39
CA LYS A 20 -7.98 10.81 -8.20
C LYS A 20 -7.79 10.10 -6.88
N VAL A 21 -6.59 10.15 -6.32
CA VAL A 21 -6.25 9.40 -5.11
C VAL A 21 -5.58 10.29 -4.08
N PHE A 22 -6.07 10.23 -2.88
CA PHE A 22 -5.48 10.89 -1.73
C PHE A 22 -4.68 9.85 -0.95
N VAL A 23 -3.43 10.16 -0.63
CA VAL A 23 -2.52 9.24 0.05
C VAL A 23 -2.04 9.86 1.36
N GLU A 24 -2.17 9.11 2.43
CA GLU A 24 -1.59 9.46 3.72
C GLU A 24 -0.42 8.51 3.99
N VAL A 25 0.77 9.06 4.17
CA VAL A 25 1.98 8.27 4.38
C VAL A 25 2.56 8.60 5.74
N SER A 26 2.83 7.57 6.52
CA SER A 26 3.47 7.69 7.83
C SER A 26 4.75 6.86 7.83
N CYS A 27 5.85 7.46 8.26
CA CYS A 27 7.08 6.71 8.54
C CYS A 27 7.00 6.26 9.99
N ILE A 28 6.89 4.95 10.21
CA ILE A 28 6.69 4.41 11.56
C ILE A 28 7.99 3.98 12.23
N ASP A 29 9.01 3.72 11.44
CA ASP A 29 10.33 3.41 11.95
C ASP A 29 11.37 3.72 10.88
N GLU A 30 12.49 4.28 11.30
CA GLU A 30 13.58 4.60 10.39
C GLU A 30 14.90 4.32 11.08
N THR A 31 15.70 3.45 10.45
CA THR A 31 17.08 3.21 10.86
C THR A 31 17.98 3.72 9.75
N MET A 32 19.30 3.60 9.93
CA MET A 32 20.26 3.98 8.89
C MET A 32 20.12 3.12 7.62
N GLU A 33 19.58 1.93 7.74
CA GLU A 33 19.53 0.97 6.64
C GLU A 33 18.12 0.70 6.14
N VAL A 34 17.14 0.69 7.02
CA VAL A 34 15.75 0.34 6.68
C VAL A 34 14.80 1.39 7.23
N ALA A 35 13.86 1.80 6.41
CA ALA A 35 12.73 2.61 6.85
C ALA A 35 11.42 1.83 6.62
N GLU A 36 10.47 2.03 7.52
CA GLU A 36 9.14 1.41 7.44
C GLU A 36 8.10 2.49 7.25
N TYR A 37 7.24 2.30 6.26
CA TYR A 37 6.16 3.23 5.97
C TYR A 37 4.82 2.51 5.93
N ILE A 38 3.80 3.17 6.41
CA ILE A 38 2.42 2.77 6.17
C ILE A 38 1.78 3.84 5.29
N ALA A 39 1.16 3.41 4.21
CA ALA A 39 0.45 4.30 3.29
C ALA A 39 -1.00 3.87 3.18
N VAL A 40 -1.91 4.82 3.28
CA VAL A 40 -3.35 4.60 3.15
C VAL A 40 -3.83 5.41 1.95
N PHE A 41 -4.49 4.73 1.03
CA PHE A 41 -4.92 5.30 -0.25
C PHE A 41 -6.43 5.36 -0.32
N HIS A 42 -6.96 6.54 -0.62
CA HIS A 42 -8.39 6.78 -0.77
C HIS A 42 -8.69 7.37 -2.14
N VAL A 43 -9.67 6.81 -2.82
CA VAL A 43 -10.16 7.41 -4.06
C VAL A 43 -10.94 8.67 -3.70
N GLU A 44 -10.70 9.76 -4.43
CA GLU A 44 -11.36 11.04 -4.17
C GLU A 44 -12.73 11.16 -4.84
N ASP A 45 -12.95 10.42 -5.92
CA ASP A 45 -14.21 10.49 -6.68
C ASP A 45 -14.96 9.14 -6.60
N ALA A 46 -15.99 9.11 -5.77
CA ALA A 46 -16.81 7.91 -5.59
C ALA A 46 -17.65 7.56 -6.82
N GLN A 47 -17.77 8.46 -7.79
CA GLN A 47 -18.54 8.23 -9.02
C GLN A 47 -17.77 7.43 -10.07
N LEU A 48 -16.48 7.27 -9.90
CA LEU A 48 -15.68 6.42 -10.79
C LEU A 48 -16.14 4.96 -10.69
N THR A 49 -15.99 4.23 -11.80
CA THR A 49 -16.26 2.79 -11.78
C THR A 49 -15.26 2.08 -10.87
N TYR A 50 -15.60 0.87 -10.45
CA TYR A 50 -14.66 0.07 -9.65
C TYR A 50 -13.33 -0.12 -10.38
N ARG A 51 -13.36 -0.42 -11.68
CA ARG A 51 -12.12 -0.56 -12.47
C ARG A 51 -11.28 0.70 -12.45
N GLU A 52 -11.91 1.85 -12.62
CA GLU A 52 -11.20 3.13 -12.59
C GLU A 52 -10.62 3.40 -11.21
N GLN A 53 -11.37 3.11 -10.15
CA GLN A 53 -10.89 3.29 -8.78
C GLN A 53 -9.70 2.38 -8.48
N LEU A 54 -9.79 1.11 -8.86
CA LEU A 54 -8.71 0.14 -8.64
C LEU A 54 -7.45 0.52 -9.41
N THR A 55 -7.60 0.91 -10.67
CA THR A 55 -6.48 1.35 -11.51
C THR A 55 -5.80 2.57 -10.90
N ALA A 56 -6.59 3.54 -10.43
CA ALA A 56 -6.05 4.75 -9.81
C ALA A 56 -5.27 4.44 -8.53
N LEU A 57 -5.79 3.55 -7.68
CA LEU A 57 -5.11 3.15 -6.45
C LEU A 57 -3.78 2.46 -6.75
N ASN A 58 -3.76 1.54 -7.69
CA ASN A 58 -2.53 0.83 -8.04
C ASN A 58 -1.50 1.75 -8.68
N ALA A 59 -1.95 2.71 -9.50
CA ALA A 59 -1.06 3.72 -10.09
C ALA A 59 -0.47 4.63 -9.00
N ALA A 60 -1.29 5.02 -8.02
CA ALA A 60 -0.81 5.85 -6.91
C ALA A 60 0.24 5.12 -6.07
N LEU A 61 0.05 3.83 -5.82
CA LEU A 61 1.05 3.04 -5.10
C LEU A 61 2.36 2.97 -5.89
N SER A 62 2.29 2.71 -7.19
CA SER A 62 3.49 2.68 -8.04
C SER A 62 4.22 4.02 -8.03
N SER A 63 3.49 5.12 -8.07
CA SER A 63 4.07 6.46 -8.00
C SER A 63 4.73 6.72 -6.66
N LEU A 64 4.10 6.31 -5.57
CA LEU A 64 4.67 6.45 -4.24
C LEU A 64 5.97 5.66 -4.10
N LEU A 65 6.00 4.43 -4.60
CA LEU A 65 7.20 3.60 -4.56
C LEU A 65 8.34 4.22 -5.38
N SER A 66 8.01 4.90 -6.48
CA SER A 66 9.01 5.62 -7.26
C SER A 66 9.57 6.84 -6.51
N ASP A 67 8.77 7.45 -5.64
CA ASP A 67 9.16 8.63 -4.88
C ASP A 67 10.02 8.27 -3.65
N ILE A 68 9.94 7.05 -3.17
CA ILE A 68 10.72 6.58 -2.02
C ILE A 68 11.85 5.70 -2.55
N PRO A 69 13.12 6.15 -2.47
CA PRO A 69 14.24 5.39 -3.03
C PRO A 69 14.39 4.00 -2.41
N ASN A 70 14.62 3.01 -3.24
CA ASN A 70 14.85 1.62 -2.83
C ASN A 70 13.70 1.03 -2.01
N SER A 71 12.48 1.48 -2.27
CA SER A 71 11.30 1.01 -1.55
C SER A 71 10.61 -0.12 -2.29
N ILE A 72 9.96 -0.95 -1.50
CA ILE A 72 9.13 -2.04 -2.01
C ILE A 72 7.92 -2.20 -1.10
N CYS A 73 6.77 -2.48 -1.70
CA CYS A 73 5.58 -2.82 -0.94
C CYS A 73 5.64 -4.31 -0.60
N VAL A 74 5.79 -4.61 0.68
CA VAL A 74 5.91 -5.99 1.15
C VAL A 74 4.56 -6.61 1.50
N PHE A 75 3.58 -5.78 1.80
CA PHE A 75 2.23 -6.21 2.09
C PHE A 75 1.25 -5.12 1.67
N ARG A 76 0.12 -5.54 1.08
CA ARG A 76 -0.98 -4.63 0.75
C ARG A 76 -2.31 -5.28 1.07
N ARG A 77 -3.27 -4.46 1.45
CA ARG A 77 -4.64 -4.92 1.72
C ARG A 77 -5.63 -4.04 0.99
N TYR A 78 -6.51 -4.68 0.26
CA TYR A 78 -7.60 -3.99 -0.42
C TYR A 78 -8.88 -4.18 0.38
N PHE A 79 -9.60 -3.09 0.57
CA PHE A 79 -10.89 -3.06 1.24
C PHE A 79 -11.96 -2.91 0.17
N LEU A 80 -12.78 -3.93 -0.01
CA LEU A 80 -13.77 -3.99 -1.09
C LEU A 80 -15.18 -3.79 -0.56
N SER A 81 -15.99 -3.06 -1.34
CA SER A 81 -17.42 -2.89 -1.01
C SER A 81 -18.23 -4.13 -1.35
N ASP A 82 -17.80 -4.94 -2.33
CA ASP A 82 -18.50 -6.12 -2.81
C ASP A 82 -17.47 -7.15 -3.31
N ALA A 83 -16.93 -7.92 -2.37
CA ALA A 83 -15.86 -8.86 -2.69
C ALA A 83 -16.31 -9.94 -3.69
N ALA A 84 -17.56 -10.37 -3.64
CA ALA A 84 -18.06 -11.40 -4.54
C ALA A 84 -17.97 -11.00 -6.02
N ASN A 85 -18.20 -9.72 -6.32
CA ASN A 85 -18.19 -9.21 -7.69
C ASN A 85 -16.86 -8.53 -8.06
N GLN A 86 -16.02 -8.20 -7.09
CA GLN A 86 -14.83 -7.38 -7.31
C GLN A 86 -13.51 -8.15 -7.22
N SER A 87 -13.49 -9.28 -6.50
CA SER A 87 -12.24 -9.98 -6.19
C SER A 87 -11.54 -10.54 -7.43
N GLU A 88 -12.28 -11.04 -8.41
CA GLU A 88 -11.68 -11.65 -9.59
C GLU A 88 -10.84 -10.66 -10.38
N MET A 89 -11.39 -9.48 -10.64
CA MET A 89 -10.66 -8.42 -11.34
C MET A 89 -9.42 -7.99 -10.55
N LEU A 90 -9.56 -7.84 -9.24
CA LEU A 90 -8.44 -7.47 -8.39
C LEU A 90 -7.34 -8.51 -8.44
N MET A 91 -7.68 -9.79 -8.27
CA MET A 91 -6.68 -10.86 -8.28
C MET A 91 -5.96 -10.97 -9.62
N ASN A 92 -6.66 -10.72 -10.73
CA ASN A 92 -6.02 -10.70 -12.05
C ASN A 92 -4.98 -9.58 -12.15
N GLU A 93 -5.26 -8.41 -11.59
CA GLU A 93 -4.32 -7.29 -11.64
C GLU A 93 -3.11 -7.46 -10.72
N VAL A 94 -3.28 -8.14 -9.59
CA VAL A 94 -2.20 -8.26 -8.60
C VAL A 94 -1.44 -9.58 -8.68
N SER A 95 -1.83 -10.51 -9.54
CA SER A 95 -1.26 -11.86 -9.59
C SER A 95 0.24 -11.89 -9.89
N SER A 96 0.76 -10.89 -10.59
CA SER A 96 2.17 -10.78 -10.94
C SER A 96 2.98 -9.94 -9.95
N ILE A 97 2.35 -9.43 -8.90
CA ILE A 97 3.01 -8.52 -7.97
C ILE A 97 3.71 -9.31 -6.88
N ASN A 98 4.95 -8.93 -6.59
CA ASN A 98 5.68 -9.47 -5.44
C ASN A 98 5.14 -8.84 -4.16
N GLY A 99 5.16 -9.62 -3.08
CA GLY A 99 4.63 -9.19 -1.80
C GLY A 99 3.27 -9.82 -1.51
N ALA A 100 2.89 -9.81 -0.25
CA ALA A 100 1.64 -10.41 0.19
C ALA A 100 0.45 -9.48 -0.16
N VAL A 101 -0.65 -10.09 -0.58
CA VAL A 101 -1.89 -9.37 -0.89
C VAL A 101 -3.00 -9.95 -0.03
N SER A 102 -3.71 -9.08 0.67
CA SER A 102 -4.89 -9.42 1.46
C SER A 102 -6.11 -8.69 0.89
N VAL A 103 -7.23 -9.35 0.89
CA VAL A 103 -8.50 -8.77 0.44
C VAL A 103 -9.53 -8.98 1.54
N VAL A 104 -10.18 -7.90 1.95
CA VAL A 104 -11.26 -7.99 2.93
C VAL A 104 -12.50 -7.28 2.39
N GLU A 105 -13.67 -7.81 2.74
CA GLU A 105 -14.91 -7.14 2.41
C GLU A 105 -15.26 -6.21 3.57
N GLN A 106 -14.93 -4.95 3.38
CA GLN A 106 -15.24 -3.88 4.31
C GLN A 106 -15.41 -2.62 3.49
N PRO A 107 -16.64 -2.18 3.26
CA PRO A 107 -16.87 -0.99 2.45
C PRO A 107 -16.15 0.23 3.02
N PRO A 108 -15.43 0.99 2.18
CA PRO A 108 -14.85 2.24 2.64
C PRO A 108 -15.91 3.20 3.16
N LEU A 109 -15.58 3.91 4.25
CA LEU A 109 -16.53 4.81 4.92
C LEU A 109 -16.92 6.01 4.08
N ASP A 110 -16.11 6.36 3.09
CA ASP A 110 -16.35 7.50 2.20
C ASP A 110 -17.25 7.19 1.01
N GLY A 111 -17.80 5.98 0.94
CA GLY A 111 -18.70 5.57 -0.13
C GLY A 111 -18.02 5.13 -1.41
N THR A 112 -16.69 5.06 -1.43
CA THR A 112 -15.97 4.50 -2.57
C THR A 112 -16.08 2.98 -2.59
N LYS A 113 -15.71 2.36 -3.72
CA LYS A 113 -15.86 0.91 -3.91
C LYS A 113 -14.66 0.12 -3.46
N VAL A 114 -13.51 0.77 -3.35
CA VAL A 114 -12.27 0.12 -2.94
C VAL A 114 -11.34 1.14 -2.29
N ALA A 115 -10.60 0.69 -1.28
CA ALA A 115 -9.51 1.44 -0.67
C ALA A 115 -8.30 0.52 -0.54
N LEU A 116 -7.13 1.10 -0.36
CA LEU A 116 -5.87 0.35 -0.31
C LEU A 116 -5.05 0.80 0.88
N TRP A 117 -4.46 -0.17 1.55
CA TRP A 117 -3.49 0.02 2.61
C TRP A 117 -2.21 -0.72 2.22
N ALA A 118 -1.05 -0.08 2.37
CA ALA A 118 0.21 -0.67 1.97
C ALA A 118 1.26 -0.52 3.07
N TYR A 119 2.05 -1.57 3.25
CA TYR A 119 3.20 -1.58 4.13
C TYR A 119 4.46 -1.62 3.27
N ILE A 120 5.32 -0.64 3.43
CA ILE A 120 6.46 -0.39 2.55
C ILE A 120 7.75 -0.40 3.36
N LEU A 121 8.75 -1.11 2.85
CA LEU A 121 10.08 -1.14 3.43
C LEU A 121 11.10 -0.65 2.41
N THR A 122 12.19 -0.10 2.90
CA THR A 122 13.33 0.27 2.05
C THR A 122 14.49 -0.68 2.24
N ASN A 123 15.30 -0.86 1.21
CA ASN A 123 16.55 -1.63 1.24
C ASN A 123 16.38 -3.09 1.70
N VAL A 124 15.26 -3.68 1.31
CA VAL A 124 14.98 -5.10 1.57
C VAL A 124 14.63 -5.79 0.26
N GLU A 125 14.71 -7.11 0.25
CA GLU A 125 14.25 -7.93 -0.87
C GLU A 125 13.05 -8.76 -0.44
N VAL A 126 12.11 -8.93 -1.34
CA VAL A 126 10.93 -9.78 -1.14
C VAL A 126 10.94 -10.82 -2.24
N ARG A 127 10.85 -12.09 -1.85
CA ARG A 127 10.76 -13.19 -2.81
C ARG A 127 9.69 -14.17 -2.36
N LYS A 128 9.10 -14.85 -3.33
CA LYS A 128 8.12 -15.88 -3.08
C LYS A 128 8.82 -17.22 -2.93
N ASP A 129 8.50 -17.96 -1.88
CA ASP A 129 8.95 -19.33 -1.69
C ASP A 129 7.74 -20.27 -1.49
N LYS A 130 8.00 -21.50 -1.05
CA LYS A 130 6.93 -22.50 -0.89
C LYS A 130 5.93 -22.16 0.20
N THR A 131 6.30 -21.33 1.16
CA THR A 131 5.48 -20.98 2.31
C THR A 131 4.84 -19.60 2.19
N GLY A 132 5.23 -18.83 1.17
CA GLY A 132 4.72 -17.48 0.95
C GLY A 132 5.81 -16.53 0.52
N PHE A 133 5.75 -15.31 1.04
CA PHE A 133 6.73 -14.28 0.72
C PHE A 133 7.77 -14.17 1.83
N VAL A 134 9.03 -14.05 1.44
CA VAL A 134 10.14 -13.87 2.36
C VAL A 134 10.72 -12.47 2.15
N VAL A 135 10.86 -11.73 3.24
CA VAL A 135 11.48 -10.41 3.24
C VAL A 135 12.87 -10.54 3.84
N SER A 136 13.87 -10.06 3.14
CA SER A 136 15.23 -10.07 3.65
C SER A 136 15.87 -8.70 3.47
N HIS A 137 16.72 -8.34 4.44
CA HIS A 137 17.52 -7.13 4.35
C HIS A 137 18.65 -7.37 3.36
N GLY A 138 18.70 -6.56 2.31
CA GLY A 138 19.75 -6.65 1.30
C GLY A 138 21.03 -6.05 1.83
N GLY A 139 21.79 -6.89 2.45
CA GLY A 139 23.08 -6.48 3.00
C GLY A 139 24.21 -6.56 2.01
#